data_d96a0bc0d0d257a2a16b2c9e67ca3d3f
#
_entry.id   d96a0bc0d0d257a2a16b2c9e67ca3d3f
#
_cell.length_a   1.000
_cell.length_b   1.000
_cell.length_c   1.000
_cell.angle_alpha   90.00
_cell.angle_beta   90.00
_cell.angle_gamma   90.00
#
_symmetry.space_group_name_H-M   'P 1'
#
loop_
_entity.id
_entity.type
_entity.pdbx_description
1 polymer ?
#
loop_
_entity_poly.entity_id
_entity_poly.type
_entity_poly.pdbx_seq_one_letter_code
_entity_poly.pdbx_strand_id
1 'polypeptide(L)'
;MFDSFSVESENKNNFYNYVTEDYVLYEIGKKMNAEQFLEFASTFNTIEDDWELSDINISIDNNSAHAYFKNKGRFVTQNEGKKTLLNYEWMESAYMVKENGKLKIKFYFSDSVKETSEDLN
;
A
#
# COMPACT_ATOMS: atom_id res chain seq x y z
N MET A 1 -7.85 -2.36 1.70
CA MET A 1 -6.55 -1.94 2.25
C MET A 1 -6.08 -0.59 1.72
N PHE A 2 -6.09 -0.40 0.39
CA PHE A 2 -5.59 0.86 -0.19
C PHE A 2 -6.40 2.08 0.22
N ASP A 3 -7.70 1.92 0.45
CA ASP A 3 -8.55 3.02 0.89
C ASP A 3 -8.11 3.60 2.23
N SER A 4 -7.48 2.79 3.09
CA SER A 4 -7.00 3.27 4.39
C SER A 4 -5.78 4.19 4.28
N PHE A 5 -5.11 4.21 3.12
CA PHE A 5 -3.96 5.07 2.86
C PHE A 5 -4.34 6.34 2.11
N SER A 6 -5.55 6.40 1.57
CA SER A 6 -6.02 7.58 0.85
C SER A 6 -6.08 8.78 1.78
N VAL A 7 -5.74 9.95 1.26
CA VAL A 7 -5.83 11.20 2.03
C VAL A 7 -7.28 11.53 2.42
N GLU A 8 -8.25 10.92 1.73
CA GLU A 8 -9.66 11.07 2.07
C GLU A 8 -10.08 10.19 3.25
N SER A 9 -9.25 9.21 3.62
CA SER A 9 -9.53 8.35 4.77
C SER A 9 -9.32 9.12 6.07
N GLU A 10 -10.36 9.21 6.88
CA GLU A 10 -10.29 9.92 8.16
C GLU A 10 -9.56 9.13 9.24
N ASN A 11 -9.50 7.80 9.11
CA ASN A 11 -8.97 6.93 10.16
C ASN A 11 -7.96 5.93 9.59
N LYS A 12 -6.69 6.25 9.75
CA LYS A 12 -5.60 5.36 9.34
C LYS A 12 -5.58 4.04 10.12
N ASN A 13 -6.22 3.99 11.28
CA ASN A 13 -6.33 2.75 12.07
C ASN A 13 -7.17 1.68 11.38
N ASN A 14 -7.95 2.04 10.35
CA ASN A 14 -8.68 1.06 9.55
C ASN A 14 -7.75 0.04 8.90
N PHE A 15 -6.48 0.39 8.69
CA PHE A 15 -5.48 -0.53 8.16
C PHE A 15 -5.38 -1.80 9.00
N TYR A 16 -5.41 -1.68 10.32
CA TYR A 16 -5.32 -2.83 11.22
C TYR A 16 -6.47 -3.82 11.07
N ASN A 17 -7.59 -3.39 10.49
CA ASN A 17 -8.74 -4.28 10.24
C ASN A 17 -8.50 -5.21 9.04
N TYR A 18 -7.53 -4.91 8.20
CA TYR A 18 -7.25 -5.65 6.96
C TYR A 18 -6.02 -6.54 7.04
N VAL A 19 -5.26 -6.45 8.13
CA VAL A 19 -4.01 -7.19 8.27
C VAL A 19 -4.01 -8.03 9.55
N THR A 20 -3.20 -9.10 9.57
CA THR A 20 -3.02 -9.92 10.76
C THR A 20 -2.12 -9.20 11.76
N GLU A 21 -2.11 -9.66 13.03
CA GLU A 21 -1.24 -9.10 14.05
C GLU A 21 0.24 -9.26 13.70
N ASP A 22 0.60 -10.33 13.02
CA ASP A 22 1.97 -10.63 12.60
C ASP A 22 2.27 -10.19 11.17
N TYR A 23 1.49 -9.25 10.65
CA TYR A 23 1.67 -8.72 9.29
C TYR A 23 3.10 -8.25 9.04
N VAL A 24 3.60 -8.58 7.85
CA VAL A 24 4.94 -8.16 7.39
C VAL A 24 4.84 -7.64 5.96
N LEU A 25 5.51 -6.54 5.70
CA LEU A 25 5.64 -5.95 4.38
C LEU A 25 7.12 -5.90 4.00
N TYR A 26 7.43 -6.33 2.78
CA TYR A 26 8.75 -6.12 2.17
C TYR A 26 8.60 -5.06 1.08
N GLU A 27 9.28 -3.94 1.25
CA GLU A 27 9.26 -2.84 0.28
C GLU A 27 10.59 -2.10 0.30
N ILE A 28 11.12 -1.80 -0.87
CA ILE A 28 12.37 -1.04 -1.03
C ILE A 28 13.51 -1.63 -0.21
N GLY A 29 13.62 -2.97 -0.21
CA GLY A 29 14.66 -3.68 0.53
C GLY A 29 14.50 -3.66 2.04
N LYS A 30 13.35 -3.22 2.55
CA LYS A 30 13.09 -3.13 3.99
C LYS A 30 11.98 -4.08 4.40
N LYS A 31 12.13 -4.63 5.60
CA LYS A 31 11.10 -5.42 6.26
C LYS A 31 10.42 -4.56 7.30
N MET A 32 9.09 -4.44 7.22
CA MET A 32 8.31 -3.60 8.14
C MET A 32 7.11 -4.37 8.68
N ASN A 33 6.77 -4.13 9.95
CA ASN A 33 5.48 -4.53 10.49
C ASN A 33 4.44 -3.45 10.19
N ALA A 34 3.18 -3.65 10.61
CA ALA A 34 2.11 -2.70 10.34
C ALA A 34 2.40 -1.32 10.91
N GLU A 35 2.87 -1.25 12.15
CA GLU A 35 3.18 0.03 12.81
C GLU A 35 4.29 0.77 12.08
N GLN A 36 5.36 0.07 11.74
CA GLN A 36 6.50 0.66 11.02
C GLN A 36 6.09 1.17 9.65
N PHE A 37 5.23 0.43 8.96
CA PHE A 37 4.75 0.85 7.66
C PHE A 37 3.90 2.12 7.76
N LEU A 38 3.00 2.20 8.74
CA LEU A 38 2.17 3.39 8.92
C LEU A 38 3.00 4.61 9.28
N GLU A 39 4.04 4.45 10.11
CA GLU A 39 4.97 5.53 10.39
C GLU A 39 5.70 6.00 9.14
N PHE A 40 6.18 5.05 8.34
CA PHE A 40 6.86 5.37 7.09
C PHE A 40 5.94 6.13 6.15
N ALA A 41 4.70 5.67 5.96
CA ALA A 41 3.72 6.32 5.08
C ALA A 41 3.39 7.74 5.56
N SER A 42 3.39 7.99 6.86
CA SER A 42 3.07 9.30 7.42
C SER A 42 4.13 10.37 7.13
N THR A 43 5.32 9.97 6.70
CA THR A 43 6.42 10.92 6.41
C THR A 43 6.25 11.64 5.07
N PHE A 44 5.31 11.22 4.22
CA PHE A 44 5.24 11.68 2.83
C PHE A 44 4.42 12.94 2.60
N ASN A 45 3.77 13.51 3.59
CA ASN A 45 3.00 14.77 3.44
C ASN A 45 2.15 14.82 2.16
N THR A 46 1.46 13.73 1.87
CA THR A 46 0.65 13.59 0.66
C THR A 46 -0.64 14.37 0.79
N ILE A 47 -0.96 15.20 -0.21
CA ILE A 47 -2.19 16.01 -0.23
C ILE A 47 -3.21 15.50 -1.25
N GLU A 48 -2.77 14.73 -2.25
CA GLU A 48 -3.63 14.07 -3.23
C GLU A 48 -3.04 12.71 -3.56
N ASP A 49 -3.90 11.70 -3.73
CA ASP A 49 -3.46 10.39 -4.18
C ASP A 49 -4.48 9.77 -5.13
N ASP A 50 -3.99 8.89 -5.99
CA ASP A 50 -4.81 8.12 -6.91
C ASP A 50 -4.12 6.78 -7.15
N TRP A 51 -4.92 5.69 -7.15
CA TRP A 51 -4.40 4.33 -7.25
C TRP A 51 -5.12 3.58 -8.35
N GLU A 52 -4.37 2.77 -9.13
CA GLU A 52 -4.95 1.93 -10.16
C GLU A 52 -4.32 0.55 -10.10
N LEU A 53 -5.14 -0.46 -9.88
CA LEU A 53 -4.72 -1.86 -9.90
C LEU A 53 -5.06 -2.47 -11.26
N SER A 54 -4.16 -3.30 -11.77
CA SER A 54 -4.36 -3.99 -13.04
C SER A 54 -3.69 -5.37 -13.01
N ASP A 55 -4.03 -6.22 -14.00
CA ASP A 55 -3.50 -7.58 -14.12
C ASP A 55 -3.64 -8.37 -12.83
N ILE A 56 -4.82 -8.29 -12.21
CA ILE A 56 -5.09 -8.94 -10.92
C ILE A 56 -5.30 -10.43 -11.13
N ASN A 57 -4.52 -11.23 -10.39
CA ASN A 57 -4.63 -12.69 -10.35
C ASN A 57 -4.82 -13.12 -8.90
N ILE A 58 -5.82 -13.95 -8.65
CA ILE A 58 -6.14 -14.40 -7.30
C ILE A 58 -6.29 -15.92 -7.29
N SER A 59 -5.58 -16.57 -6.36
CA SER A 59 -5.73 -18.00 -6.07
C SER A 59 -6.32 -18.14 -4.67
N ILE A 60 -7.37 -18.93 -4.53
CA ILE A 60 -8.08 -19.07 -3.27
C ILE A 60 -8.08 -20.54 -2.83
N ASP A 61 -7.68 -20.79 -1.59
CA ASP A 61 -7.80 -22.06 -0.89
C ASP A 61 -8.83 -21.93 0.21
N ASN A 62 -9.07 -23.03 0.96
CA ASN A 62 -10.08 -23.04 2.02
C ASN A 62 -9.84 -21.97 3.09
N ASN A 63 -8.59 -21.74 3.45
CA ASN A 63 -8.22 -20.85 4.56
C ASN A 63 -7.25 -19.73 4.16
N SER A 64 -6.91 -19.64 2.90
CA SER A 64 -5.94 -18.65 2.43
C SER A 64 -6.21 -18.20 1.01
N ALA A 65 -5.62 -17.09 0.63
CA ALA A 65 -5.66 -16.59 -0.72
C ALA A 65 -4.33 -15.89 -1.04
N HIS A 66 -3.95 -15.92 -2.30
CA HIS A 66 -2.78 -15.22 -2.78
C HIS A 66 -3.19 -14.37 -3.98
N ALA A 67 -2.90 -13.08 -3.91
CA ALA A 67 -3.17 -12.16 -5.02
C ALA A 67 -1.84 -11.58 -5.50
N TYR A 68 -1.69 -11.43 -6.81
CA TYR A 68 -0.59 -10.66 -7.38
C TYR A 68 -1.11 -9.79 -8.50
N PHE A 69 -0.55 -8.61 -8.64
CA PHE A 69 -1.09 -7.59 -9.51
C PHE A 69 -0.07 -6.49 -9.78
N LYS A 70 -0.41 -5.61 -10.72
CA LYS A 70 0.31 -4.38 -10.96
C LYS A 70 -0.45 -3.23 -10.31
N ASN A 71 0.28 -2.27 -9.77
CA ASN A 71 -0.30 -1.11 -9.13
C ASN A 71 0.37 0.15 -9.67
N LYS A 72 -0.41 1.17 -9.95
CA LYS A 72 0.09 2.51 -10.28
C LYS A 72 -0.40 3.47 -9.23
N GLY A 73 0.50 4.29 -8.73
CA GLY A 73 0.16 5.33 -7.77
C GLY A 73 0.58 6.69 -8.29
N ARG A 74 -0.31 7.67 -8.13
CA ARG A 74 -0.03 9.06 -8.44
C ARG A 74 -0.27 9.85 -7.16
N PHE A 75 0.75 10.56 -6.72
CA PHE A 75 0.69 11.31 -5.46
C PHE A 75 1.13 12.74 -5.68
N VAL A 76 0.47 13.67 -5.02
CA VAL A 76 0.94 15.04 -4.90
C VAL A 76 1.36 15.24 -3.45
N THR A 77 2.62 15.60 -3.24
CA THR A 77 3.14 15.91 -1.90
C THR A 77 3.40 17.40 -1.80
N GLN A 78 3.33 17.94 -0.59
CA GLN A 78 3.61 19.35 -0.35
C GLN A 78 4.55 19.49 0.85
N ASN A 79 5.73 20.10 0.61
CA ASN A 79 6.71 20.37 1.64
C ASN A 79 7.19 21.81 1.49
N GLU A 80 7.08 22.59 2.57
CA GLU A 80 7.54 23.99 2.59
C GLU A 80 6.99 24.82 1.43
N GLY A 81 5.72 24.60 1.10
CA GLY A 81 5.05 25.34 0.01
C GLY A 81 5.34 24.82 -1.38
N LYS A 82 6.18 23.80 -1.53
CA LYS A 82 6.46 23.19 -2.83
C LYS A 82 5.61 21.95 -3.04
N LYS A 83 4.98 21.84 -4.21
CA LYS A 83 4.20 20.68 -4.60
C LYS A 83 5.01 19.84 -5.60
N THR A 84 5.00 18.54 -5.37
CA THR A 84 5.67 17.59 -6.25
C THR A 84 4.69 16.50 -6.64
N LEU A 85 4.67 16.17 -7.94
CA LEU A 85 3.90 15.05 -8.46
C LEU A 85 4.80 13.82 -8.52
N LEU A 86 4.39 12.74 -7.86
CA LEU A 86 5.10 11.47 -7.87
C LEU A 86 4.26 10.43 -8.59
N ASN A 87 4.88 9.72 -9.53
CA ASN A 87 4.25 8.60 -10.22
C ASN A 87 5.07 7.35 -9.98
N TYR A 88 4.40 6.29 -9.54
CA TYR A 88 5.02 5.01 -9.26
C TYR A 88 4.30 3.90 -10.00
N GLU A 89 5.05 2.87 -10.38
CA GLU A 89 4.50 1.61 -10.84
C GLU A 89 5.16 0.50 -10.03
N TRP A 90 4.34 -0.41 -9.52
CA TRP A 90 4.80 -1.54 -8.70
C TRP A 90 4.28 -2.86 -9.24
N MET A 91 5.03 -3.91 -8.96
CA MET A 91 4.54 -5.28 -9.00
C MET A 91 4.37 -5.71 -7.55
N GLU A 92 3.18 -6.22 -7.21
CA GLU A 92 2.85 -6.48 -5.82
C GLU A 92 2.21 -7.83 -5.64
N SER A 93 2.38 -8.42 -4.45
CA SER A 93 1.65 -9.61 -4.07
C SER A 93 1.22 -9.54 -2.62
N ALA A 94 0.07 -10.17 -2.34
CA ALA A 94 -0.50 -10.21 -1.00
C ALA A 94 -0.89 -11.64 -0.66
N TYR A 95 -0.39 -12.15 0.45
CA TYR A 95 -0.79 -13.42 0.99
C TYR A 95 -1.78 -13.18 2.13
N MET A 96 -2.96 -13.78 2.01
CA MET A 96 -4.07 -13.55 2.93
C MET A 96 -4.45 -14.84 3.62
N VAL A 97 -4.83 -14.74 4.88
CA VAL A 97 -5.30 -15.89 5.65
C VAL A 97 -6.67 -15.55 6.26
N LYS A 98 -7.46 -16.59 6.49
CA LYS A 98 -8.75 -16.44 7.14
C LYS A 98 -8.57 -16.31 8.65
N GLU A 99 -9.16 -15.27 9.20
CA GLU A 99 -9.13 -15.01 10.63
C GLU A 99 -10.51 -14.53 11.04
N ASN A 100 -11.18 -15.29 11.88
CA ASN A 100 -12.55 -15.01 12.31
C ASN A 100 -13.53 -14.83 11.13
N GLY A 101 -13.38 -15.67 10.10
CA GLY A 101 -14.24 -15.63 8.92
C GLY A 101 -13.92 -14.55 7.90
N LYS A 102 -12.89 -13.77 8.12
CA LYS A 102 -12.47 -12.70 7.21
C LYS A 102 -11.06 -12.95 6.69
N LEU A 103 -10.84 -12.61 5.44
CA LEU A 103 -9.49 -12.65 4.86
C LEU A 103 -8.73 -11.41 5.33
N LYS A 104 -7.54 -11.65 5.89
CA LYS A 104 -6.63 -10.59 6.32
C LYS A 104 -5.26 -10.82 5.70
N ILE A 105 -4.58 -9.75 5.35
CA ILE A 105 -3.26 -9.82 4.74
C ILE A 105 -2.23 -10.16 5.82
N LYS A 106 -1.50 -11.24 5.60
CA LYS A 106 -0.43 -11.68 6.49
C LYS A 106 0.93 -11.21 5.99
N PHE A 107 1.12 -11.22 4.67
CA PHE A 107 2.37 -10.80 4.05
C PHE A 107 2.08 -10.02 2.79
N TYR A 108 2.80 -8.93 2.59
CA TYR A 108 2.69 -8.08 1.40
C TYR A 108 4.08 -7.82 0.84
N PHE A 109 4.21 -7.96 -0.47
CA PHE A 109 5.45 -7.67 -1.18
C PHE A 109 5.20 -6.59 -2.22
N SER A 110 6.05 -5.56 -2.23
CA SER A 110 5.95 -4.47 -3.18
C SER A 110 7.31 -4.24 -3.81
N ASP A 111 7.37 -4.30 -5.14
CA ASP A 111 8.57 -4.04 -5.91
C ASP A 111 8.33 -2.84 -6.83
N SER A 112 9.06 -1.77 -6.62
CA SER A 112 8.95 -0.56 -7.44
C SER A 112 9.68 -0.79 -8.77
N VAL A 113 8.95 -0.77 -9.88
CA VAL A 113 9.51 -1.00 -11.21
C VAL A 113 9.71 0.29 -11.98
N LYS A 114 9.03 1.37 -11.59
CA LYS A 114 9.18 2.68 -12.21
C LYS A 114 8.81 3.77 -11.23
N GLU A 115 9.59 4.83 -11.23
CA GLU A 115 9.37 5.98 -10.37
C GLU A 115 9.77 7.25 -11.11
N THR A 116 8.87 8.23 -11.15
CA THR A 116 9.15 9.55 -11.72
C THR A 116 8.66 10.64 -10.78
N SER A 117 9.28 11.79 -10.83
CA SER A 117 8.85 12.95 -10.04
C SER A 117 8.88 14.21 -10.91
N GLU A 118 8.00 15.15 -10.61
CA GLU A 118 7.88 16.41 -11.33
C GLU A 118 7.46 17.51 -10.37
N ASP A 119 8.15 18.64 -10.40
CA ASP A 119 7.78 19.82 -9.62
C ASP A 119 6.59 20.51 -10.26
N LEU A 120 5.58 20.85 -9.45
CA LEU A 120 4.35 21.48 -9.92
C LEU A 120 4.34 23.01 -9.73
N ASN A 121 5.33 23.55 -9.10
CA ASN A 121 5.42 25.01 -8.85
C ASN A 121 6.17 25.73 -9.99
#